data_a8226f308642a8e63485676b6f53f247
#
_entry.id   a8226f308642a8e63485676b6f53f247
#
_cell.length_a   1.000
_cell.length_b   1.000
_cell.length_c   1.000
_cell.angle_alpha   90.00
_cell.angle_beta   90.00
_cell.angle_gamma   90.00
#
_symmetry.space_group_name_H-M   'P 1'
#
loop_
_entity.id
_entity.type
_entity.pdbx_description
1 polymer ?
#
loop_
_entity_poly.entity_id
_entity_poly.type
_entity_poly.pdbx_seq_one_letter_code
_entity_poly.pdbx_strand_id
1 'polypeptide(L)'
;VIDSVKKQFGIVSGLLNRADVDTIYVCTDSGREGEYIYRLVAQMAGVQGKKQKRVWIDSQTEEEILRGIREAKDLSEYDHLADSAYLRAKEDYLMGINFSRALTLKYGPSVSNYMRSSDRTVISVGRVMTCVLGMVVRREREIREFVKTPFYRVIGSFGREQTEEKEAAFFELSLIHISEPT
;
A
#
# COMPACT_ATOMS: atom_id res chain seq x y z
N VAL A 1 -2.43 21.98 11.21
CA VAL A 1 -2.73 22.03 9.75
C VAL A 1 -1.64 22.82 9.08
N ILE A 2 -1.06 22.28 8.00
CA ILE A 2 -0.02 22.95 7.20
C ILE A 2 -0.64 24.14 6.47
N ASP A 3 0.08 25.26 6.36
CA ASP A 3 -0.47 26.52 5.80
C ASP A 3 -1.03 26.36 4.38
N SER A 4 -0.41 25.55 3.54
CA SER A 4 -0.86 25.28 2.17
C SER A 4 -2.25 24.67 2.06
N VAL A 5 -2.69 23.91 3.07
CA VAL A 5 -4.01 23.25 3.08
C VAL A 5 -5.00 23.85 4.08
N LYS A 6 -4.59 24.88 4.81
CA LYS A 6 -5.39 25.53 5.85
C LYS A 6 -6.72 26.06 5.33
N LYS A 7 -6.73 26.64 4.14
CA LYS A 7 -7.94 27.16 3.50
C LYS A 7 -8.95 26.03 3.23
N GLN A 8 -8.47 24.92 2.65
CA GLN A 8 -9.31 23.76 2.34
C GLN A 8 -9.83 23.11 3.62
N PHE A 9 -8.99 22.96 4.63
CA PHE A 9 -9.41 22.44 5.93
C PHE A 9 -10.50 23.31 6.57
N GLY A 10 -10.38 24.64 6.47
CA GLY A 10 -11.40 25.56 6.97
C GLY A 10 -12.76 25.38 6.31
N ILE A 11 -12.77 25.15 4.98
CA ILE A 11 -14.02 24.86 4.25
C ILE A 11 -14.62 23.53 4.73
N VAL A 12 -13.83 22.47 4.78
CA VAL A 12 -14.30 21.14 5.20
C VAL A 12 -14.81 21.17 6.64
N SER A 13 -14.04 21.78 7.56
CA SER A 13 -14.46 21.91 8.96
C SER A 13 -15.77 22.70 9.09
N GLY A 14 -15.93 23.79 8.32
CA GLY A 14 -17.16 24.56 8.29
C GLY A 14 -18.35 23.73 7.82
N LEU A 15 -18.19 22.92 6.76
CA LEU A 15 -19.25 22.06 6.23
C LEU A 15 -19.63 20.93 7.21
N LEU A 16 -18.67 20.28 7.82
CA LEU A 16 -18.88 19.20 8.79
C LEU A 16 -19.65 19.67 10.04
N ASN A 17 -19.47 20.94 10.44
CA ASN A 17 -20.09 21.51 11.63
C ASN A 17 -21.34 22.35 11.36
N ARG A 18 -21.86 22.35 10.14
CA ARG A 18 -23.11 23.08 9.83
C ARG A 18 -24.28 22.54 10.68
N ALA A 19 -25.10 23.45 11.17
CA ALA A 19 -26.25 23.10 12.03
C ALA A 19 -27.34 22.30 11.30
N ASP A 20 -27.46 22.49 9.99
CA ASP A 20 -28.43 21.82 9.12
C ASP A 20 -27.97 20.43 8.64
N VAL A 21 -26.76 19.98 9.02
CA VAL A 21 -26.24 18.66 8.69
C VAL A 21 -26.47 17.72 9.87
N ASP A 22 -27.30 16.71 9.69
CA ASP A 22 -27.56 15.66 10.69
C ASP A 22 -26.66 14.46 10.52
N THR A 23 -26.36 14.08 9.29
CA THR A 23 -25.63 12.86 8.95
C THR A 23 -24.47 13.15 8.02
N ILE A 24 -23.31 12.56 8.33
CA ILE A 24 -22.10 12.62 7.52
C ILE A 24 -21.85 11.24 6.94
N TYR A 25 -21.80 11.14 5.61
CA TYR A 25 -21.38 9.94 4.90
C TYR A 25 -19.88 10.01 4.63
N VAL A 26 -19.15 9.05 5.18
CA VAL A 26 -17.69 8.97 5.09
C VAL A 26 -17.32 8.15 3.86
N CYS A 27 -16.93 8.83 2.80
CA CYS A 27 -16.61 8.25 1.49
C CYS A 27 -15.11 8.29 1.16
N THR A 28 -14.24 8.32 2.16
CA THR A 28 -12.81 8.12 1.95
C THR A 28 -12.52 6.69 1.54
N ASP A 29 -11.33 6.42 0.99
CA ASP A 29 -10.97 5.10 0.47
C ASP A 29 -11.37 3.95 1.41
N SER A 30 -11.84 2.85 0.83
CA SER A 30 -12.26 1.65 1.57
C SER A 30 -11.03 0.89 2.06
N GLY A 31 -10.46 1.34 3.17
CA GLY A 31 -9.26 0.78 3.76
C GLY A 31 -8.82 1.54 5.01
N ARG A 32 -7.75 1.05 5.64
CA ARG A 32 -7.18 1.64 6.86
C ARG A 32 -6.78 3.11 6.70
N GLU A 33 -6.16 3.44 5.57
CA GLU A 33 -5.66 4.80 5.33
C GLU A 33 -6.83 5.79 5.16
N GLY A 34 -7.88 5.39 4.42
CA GLY A 34 -9.08 6.22 4.27
C GLY A 34 -9.81 6.44 5.58
N GLU A 35 -9.88 5.41 6.43
CA GLU A 35 -10.44 5.54 7.78
C GLU A 35 -9.63 6.52 8.64
N TYR A 36 -8.31 6.39 8.62
CA TYR A 36 -7.41 7.27 9.36
C TYR A 36 -7.50 8.73 8.92
N ILE A 37 -7.56 8.99 7.60
CA ILE A 37 -7.71 10.33 7.05
C ILE A 37 -8.98 10.99 7.59
N TYR A 38 -10.12 10.30 7.50
CA TYR A 38 -11.37 10.88 7.98
C TYR A 38 -11.34 11.15 9.48
N ARG A 39 -10.89 10.18 10.29
CA ARG A 39 -10.83 10.31 11.76
C ARG A 39 -9.99 11.50 12.20
N LEU A 40 -8.84 11.72 11.57
CA LEU A 40 -8.00 12.87 11.84
C LEU A 40 -8.70 14.20 11.49
N VAL A 41 -9.36 14.26 10.33
CA VAL A 41 -10.08 15.46 9.89
C VAL A 41 -11.25 15.75 10.83
N ALA A 42 -12.05 14.75 11.17
CA ALA A 42 -13.19 14.89 12.08
C ALA A 42 -12.77 15.33 13.49
N GLN A 43 -11.69 14.74 14.02
CA GLN A 43 -11.11 15.10 15.31
C GLN A 43 -10.61 16.56 15.32
N MET A 44 -9.86 16.95 14.29
CA MET A 44 -9.33 18.32 14.18
C MET A 44 -10.42 19.35 13.92
N ALA A 45 -11.49 18.99 13.23
CA ALA A 45 -12.66 19.84 12.99
C ALA A 45 -13.58 19.93 14.21
N GLY A 46 -13.39 19.08 15.23
CA GLY A 46 -14.22 19.05 16.43
C GLY A 46 -15.67 18.59 16.15
N VAL A 47 -15.85 17.63 15.24
CA VAL A 47 -17.19 17.12 14.88
C VAL A 47 -17.81 16.41 16.06
N GLN A 48 -18.97 16.90 16.51
CA GLN A 48 -19.73 16.32 17.64
C GLN A 48 -21.23 16.29 17.33
N GLY A 49 -21.92 15.32 17.91
CA GLY A 49 -23.39 15.23 17.82
C GLY A 49 -23.97 14.90 16.43
N LYS A 50 -23.14 14.46 15.49
CA LYS A 50 -23.56 14.07 14.14
C LYS A 50 -23.58 12.57 13.98
N LYS A 51 -24.57 12.04 13.24
CA LYS A 51 -24.53 10.65 12.81
C LYS A 51 -23.43 10.50 11.74
N GLN A 52 -22.56 9.54 11.91
CA GLN A 52 -21.47 9.30 10.97
C GLN A 52 -21.59 7.88 10.42
N LYS A 53 -21.73 7.77 9.10
CA LYS A 53 -21.92 6.51 8.41
C LYS A 53 -20.78 6.25 7.44
N ARG A 54 -20.14 5.10 7.56
CA ARG A 54 -19.05 4.68 6.69
C ARG A 54 -19.59 4.02 5.43
N VAL A 55 -19.30 4.62 4.29
CA VAL A 55 -19.55 4.05 2.97
C VAL A 55 -18.36 3.19 2.59
N TRP A 56 -18.63 1.92 2.25
CA TRP A 56 -17.60 0.98 1.84
C TRP A 56 -17.92 0.44 0.46
N ILE A 57 -17.04 0.69 -0.49
CA ILE A 57 -17.19 0.30 -1.90
C ILE A 57 -15.93 -0.38 -2.41
N ASP A 58 -16.09 -1.36 -3.28
CA ASP A 58 -14.99 -2.10 -3.90
C ASP A 58 -14.70 -1.61 -5.33
N SER A 59 -15.63 -0.89 -5.94
CA SER A 59 -15.48 -0.27 -7.25
C SER A 59 -16.21 1.08 -7.33
N GLN A 60 -15.89 1.87 -8.36
CA GLN A 60 -16.52 3.18 -8.59
C GLN A 60 -17.65 3.14 -9.62
N THR A 61 -18.32 2.00 -9.77
CA THR A 61 -19.53 1.91 -10.61
C THR A 61 -20.72 2.55 -9.90
N GLU A 62 -21.66 3.07 -10.66
CA GLU A 62 -22.86 3.72 -10.10
C GLU A 62 -23.63 2.78 -9.16
N GLU A 63 -23.81 1.52 -9.57
CA GLU A 63 -24.50 0.50 -8.76
C GLU A 63 -23.82 0.29 -7.41
N GLU A 64 -22.48 0.17 -7.42
CA GLU A 64 -21.68 -0.06 -6.21
C GLU A 64 -21.71 1.15 -5.27
N ILE A 65 -21.63 2.36 -5.83
CA ILE A 65 -21.73 3.61 -5.04
C ILE A 65 -23.11 3.70 -4.36
N LEU A 66 -24.18 3.44 -5.11
CA LEU A 66 -25.54 3.46 -4.57
C LEU A 66 -25.74 2.37 -3.51
N ARG A 67 -25.19 1.17 -3.73
CA ARG A 67 -25.19 0.10 -2.74
C ARG A 67 -24.46 0.53 -1.47
N GLY A 68 -23.23 1.02 -1.60
CA GLY A 68 -22.41 1.45 -0.46
C GLY A 68 -23.07 2.55 0.38
N ILE A 69 -23.81 3.48 -0.24
CA ILE A 69 -24.55 4.52 0.49
C ILE A 69 -25.74 3.92 1.24
N ARG A 70 -26.49 3.00 0.62
CA ARG A 70 -27.67 2.35 1.25
C ARG A 70 -27.27 1.48 2.42
N GLU A 71 -26.14 0.74 2.28
CA GLU A 71 -25.63 -0.21 3.26
C GLU A 71 -24.62 0.42 4.22
N ALA A 72 -24.46 1.75 4.19
CA ALA A 72 -23.48 2.45 5.02
C ALA A 72 -23.70 2.17 6.50
N LYS A 73 -22.69 1.61 7.15
CA LYS A 73 -22.69 1.21 8.54
C LYS A 73 -22.32 2.37 9.46
N ASP A 74 -22.61 2.23 10.73
CA ASP A 74 -22.15 3.19 11.73
C ASP A 74 -20.62 3.23 11.77
N LEU A 75 -20.07 4.42 11.97
CA LEU A 75 -18.62 4.62 11.97
C LEU A 75 -17.94 3.83 13.09
N SER A 76 -18.62 3.57 14.20
CA SER A 76 -18.10 2.81 15.33
C SER A 76 -17.76 1.35 15.00
N GLU A 77 -18.40 0.76 13.98
CA GLU A 77 -18.05 -0.60 13.53
C GLU A 77 -16.61 -0.68 12.96
N TYR A 78 -16.02 0.46 12.64
CA TYR A 78 -14.67 0.57 12.09
C TYR A 78 -13.63 1.07 13.09
N ASP A 79 -13.95 1.13 14.40
CA ASP A 79 -13.03 1.63 15.42
C ASP A 79 -11.74 0.84 15.50
N HIS A 80 -11.81 -0.49 15.48
CA HIS A 80 -10.61 -1.33 15.47
C HIS A 80 -9.74 -1.12 14.21
N LEU A 81 -10.38 -0.82 13.08
CA LEU A 81 -9.65 -0.49 11.84
C LEU A 81 -8.93 0.86 11.97
N ALA A 82 -9.60 1.85 12.56
CA ALA A 82 -9.03 3.16 12.85
C ALA A 82 -7.85 3.08 13.82
N ASP A 83 -7.99 2.30 14.90
CA ASP A 83 -6.93 2.06 15.88
C ASP A 83 -5.71 1.38 15.23
N SER A 84 -5.94 0.39 14.39
CA SER A 84 -4.89 -0.28 13.61
C SER A 84 -4.14 0.71 12.72
N ALA A 85 -4.85 1.61 12.05
CA ALA A 85 -4.26 2.63 11.19
C ALA A 85 -3.45 3.67 11.98
N TYR A 86 -3.98 4.11 13.12
CA TYR A 86 -3.32 5.04 14.02
C TYR A 86 -2.03 4.46 14.61
N LEU A 87 -2.09 3.22 15.12
CA LEU A 87 -0.92 2.53 15.67
C LEU A 87 0.17 2.35 14.60
N ARG A 88 -0.22 1.99 13.39
CA ARG A 88 0.70 1.87 12.26
C ARG A 88 1.38 3.20 11.94
N ALA A 89 0.63 4.29 11.86
CA ALA A 89 1.21 5.60 11.58
C ALA A 89 2.18 6.04 12.67
N LYS A 90 1.85 5.76 13.94
CA LYS A 90 2.69 6.05 15.10
C LYS A 90 3.97 5.22 15.10
N GLU A 91 3.86 3.92 14.80
CA GLU A 91 5.01 3.02 14.66
C GLU A 91 5.95 3.49 13.55
N ASP A 92 5.42 3.75 12.35
CA ASP A 92 6.21 4.24 11.20
C ASP A 92 6.95 5.54 11.53
N TYR A 93 6.30 6.46 12.22
CA TYR A 93 6.92 7.71 12.63
C TYR A 93 8.05 7.48 13.63
N LEU A 94 7.82 6.71 14.69
CA LEU A 94 8.82 6.48 15.73
C LEU A 94 10.02 5.68 15.21
N MET A 95 9.76 4.59 14.47
CA MET A 95 10.80 3.76 13.90
C MET A 95 11.57 4.53 12.82
N GLY A 96 10.84 5.16 11.90
CA GLY A 96 11.43 5.92 10.81
C GLY A 96 12.38 7.02 11.29
N ILE A 97 11.94 7.87 12.22
CA ILE A 97 12.77 8.97 12.76
C ILE A 97 13.99 8.45 13.50
N ASN A 98 13.82 7.53 14.44
CA ASN A 98 14.90 7.10 15.32
C ASN A 98 15.96 6.28 14.56
N PHE A 99 15.53 5.30 13.77
CA PHE A 99 16.47 4.46 13.04
C PHE A 99 17.14 5.19 11.86
N SER A 100 16.41 6.04 11.14
CA SER A 100 17.03 6.85 10.08
C SER A 100 18.11 7.75 10.65
N ARG A 101 17.85 8.39 11.79
CA ARG A 101 18.84 9.24 12.46
C ARG A 101 20.05 8.42 12.95
N ALA A 102 19.80 7.31 13.65
CA ALA A 102 20.87 6.45 14.18
C ALA A 102 21.76 5.91 13.06
N LEU A 103 21.18 5.37 11.99
CA LEU A 103 21.93 4.82 10.87
C LEU A 103 22.66 5.91 10.08
N THR A 104 22.05 7.06 9.87
CA THR A 104 22.70 8.20 9.19
C THR A 104 23.91 8.70 9.97
N LEU A 105 23.79 8.80 11.29
CA LEU A 105 24.93 9.22 12.13
C LEU A 105 26.05 8.19 12.14
N LYS A 106 25.71 6.92 12.22
CA LYS A 106 26.69 5.84 12.34
C LYS A 106 27.36 5.48 11.00
N TYR A 107 26.60 5.39 9.93
CA TYR A 107 27.05 4.85 8.64
C TYR A 107 27.08 5.87 7.50
N GLY A 108 26.40 7.02 7.64
CA GLY A 108 26.33 8.04 6.60
C GLY A 108 27.69 8.46 6.05
N PRO A 109 28.70 8.77 6.91
CA PRO A 109 30.05 9.14 6.44
C PRO A 109 30.71 8.01 5.63
N SER A 110 30.60 6.77 6.06
CA SER A 110 31.18 5.61 5.35
C SER A 110 30.54 5.40 3.99
N VAL A 111 29.21 5.57 3.89
CA VAL A 111 28.47 5.45 2.63
C VAL A 111 28.83 6.61 1.70
N SER A 112 28.90 7.87 2.19
CA SER A 112 29.32 9.01 1.39
C SER A 112 30.73 8.81 0.81
N ASN A 113 31.68 8.34 1.62
CA ASN A 113 33.03 8.03 1.17
C ASN A 113 33.07 6.94 0.10
N TYR A 114 32.30 5.86 0.29
CA TYR A 114 32.21 4.78 -0.69
C TYR A 114 31.63 5.26 -2.02
N MET A 115 30.58 6.09 -1.95
CA MET A 115 29.92 6.67 -3.14
C MET A 115 30.70 7.82 -3.75
N ARG A 116 31.79 8.29 -3.14
CA ARG A 116 32.54 9.48 -3.53
C ARG A 116 31.64 10.72 -3.67
N SER A 117 30.62 10.81 -2.84
CA SER A 117 29.69 11.95 -2.81
C SER A 117 30.22 13.01 -1.85
N SER A 118 30.18 14.28 -2.31
CA SER A 118 30.45 15.43 -1.44
C SER A 118 29.28 15.72 -0.49
N ASP A 119 28.10 15.21 -0.80
CA ASP A 119 26.89 15.44 -0.03
C ASP A 119 26.76 14.44 1.12
N ARG A 120 26.16 14.94 2.20
CA ARG A 120 25.85 14.08 3.35
C ARG A 120 24.77 13.06 2.97
N THR A 121 25.14 11.78 2.99
CA THR A 121 24.19 10.70 2.71
C THR A 121 23.25 10.50 3.90
N VAL A 122 21.95 10.61 3.63
CA VAL A 122 20.89 10.30 4.59
C VAL A 122 20.42 8.87 4.34
N ILE A 123 20.47 8.03 5.38
CA ILE A 123 19.99 6.64 5.33
C ILE A 123 18.58 6.62 5.89
N SER A 124 17.60 6.53 5.01
CA SER A 124 16.19 6.45 5.40
C SER A 124 15.80 5.01 5.73
N VAL A 125 15.09 4.86 6.84
CA VAL A 125 14.52 3.58 7.29
C VAL A 125 12.99 3.67 7.22
N GLY A 126 12.39 2.66 6.63
CA GLY A 126 10.95 2.53 6.54
C GLY A 126 10.59 1.08 6.21
N ARG A 127 9.39 0.66 6.55
CA ARG A 127 8.96 -0.74 6.38
C ARG A 127 9.12 -1.25 4.96
N VAL A 128 8.67 -0.50 3.97
CA VAL A 128 8.77 -0.89 2.56
C VAL A 128 10.21 -0.77 2.08
N MET A 129 10.87 0.35 2.33
CA MET A 129 12.22 0.63 1.82
C MET A 129 13.25 -0.37 2.36
N THR A 130 13.21 -0.69 3.63
CA THR A 130 14.11 -1.67 4.26
C THR A 130 13.87 -3.07 3.71
N CYS A 131 12.60 -3.44 3.50
CA CYS A 131 12.23 -4.73 2.95
C CYS A 131 12.73 -4.89 1.50
N VAL A 132 12.48 -3.89 0.67
CA VAL A 132 12.92 -3.86 -0.74
C VAL A 132 14.45 -3.91 -0.83
N LEU A 133 15.16 -3.12 -0.01
CA LEU A 133 16.62 -3.16 0.05
C LEU A 133 17.10 -4.57 0.42
N GLY A 134 16.48 -5.21 1.40
CA GLY A 134 16.82 -6.59 1.79
C GLY A 134 16.63 -7.59 0.65
N MET A 135 15.56 -7.43 -0.15
CA MET A 135 15.32 -8.25 -1.34
C MET A 135 16.39 -8.04 -2.41
N VAL A 136 16.75 -6.78 -2.69
CA VAL A 136 17.80 -6.44 -3.67
C VAL A 136 19.15 -7.01 -3.23
N VAL A 137 19.53 -6.81 -1.96
CA VAL A 137 20.81 -7.34 -1.44
C VAL A 137 20.85 -8.86 -1.50
N ARG A 138 19.74 -9.54 -1.18
CA ARG A 138 19.66 -11.01 -1.31
C ARG A 138 19.86 -11.42 -2.77
N ARG A 139 19.18 -10.76 -3.69
CA ARG A 139 19.30 -11.07 -5.12
C ARG A 139 20.72 -10.84 -5.64
N GLU A 140 21.37 -9.76 -5.23
CA GLU A 140 22.77 -9.49 -5.56
C GLU A 140 23.73 -10.59 -5.04
N ARG A 141 23.48 -11.10 -3.84
CA ARG A 141 24.26 -12.23 -3.30
C ARG A 141 24.04 -13.50 -4.11
N GLU A 142 22.80 -13.84 -4.42
CA GLU A 142 22.44 -14.99 -5.26
C GLU A 142 23.12 -14.92 -6.64
N ILE A 143 23.20 -13.72 -7.24
CA ILE A 143 23.86 -13.51 -8.53
C ILE A 143 25.38 -13.74 -8.40
N ARG A 144 26.01 -13.24 -7.34
CA ARG A 144 27.44 -13.39 -7.11
C ARG A 144 27.85 -14.83 -6.77
N GLU A 145 27.00 -15.54 -6.08
CA GLU A 145 27.21 -16.92 -5.64
C GLU A 145 26.64 -17.95 -6.63
N PHE A 146 26.11 -17.48 -7.77
CA PHE A 146 25.43 -18.33 -8.74
C PHE A 146 26.38 -19.34 -9.38
N VAL A 147 26.07 -20.61 -9.18
CA VAL A 147 26.70 -21.73 -9.86
C VAL A 147 25.79 -22.21 -10.98
N LYS A 148 26.32 -22.27 -12.20
CA LYS A 148 25.55 -22.75 -13.35
C LYS A 148 25.20 -24.22 -13.15
N THR A 149 23.92 -24.51 -13.02
CA THR A 149 23.39 -25.88 -13.02
C THR A 149 22.68 -26.14 -14.34
N PRO A 150 22.87 -27.31 -14.99
CA PRO A 150 22.11 -27.66 -16.17
C PRO A 150 20.63 -27.85 -15.79
N PHE A 151 19.74 -27.32 -16.60
CA PHE A 151 18.31 -27.54 -16.46
C PHE A 151 17.74 -27.94 -17.81
N TYR A 152 16.68 -28.74 -17.78
CA TYR A 152 15.99 -29.17 -18.99
C TYR A 152 14.58 -28.57 -18.99
N ARG A 153 14.18 -28.07 -20.14
CA ARG A 153 12.82 -27.57 -20.36
C ARG A 153 12.12 -28.56 -21.30
N VAL A 154 11.07 -29.17 -20.83
CA VAL A 154 10.19 -30.02 -21.66
C VAL A 154 9.08 -29.14 -22.18
N ILE A 155 8.96 -29.05 -23.49
CA ILE A 155 7.90 -28.33 -24.17
C ILE A 155 7.05 -29.35 -24.91
N GLY A 156 5.76 -29.36 -24.63
CA GLY A 156 4.79 -30.18 -25.32
C GLY A 156 3.80 -29.31 -26.08
N SER A 157 3.64 -29.56 -27.37
CA SER A 157 2.57 -28.93 -28.15
C SER A 157 1.40 -29.89 -28.27
N PHE A 158 0.24 -29.46 -27.78
CA PHE A 158 -0.98 -30.26 -27.81
C PHE A 158 -1.99 -29.58 -28.74
N GLY A 159 -2.50 -30.32 -29.70
CA GLY A 159 -3.53 -29.87 -30.62
C GLY A 159 -4.54 -30.97 -30.85
N ARG A 160 -5.76 -30.60 -31.18
CA ARG A 160 -6.77 -31.51 -31.69
C ARG A 160 -6.82 -31.39 -33.20
N GLU A 161 -6.53 -32.46 -33.93
CA GLU A 161 -6.78 -32.55 -35.35
C GLU A 161 -8.28 -32.35 -35.62
N GLN A 162 -8.63 -31.32 -36.35
CA GLN A 162 -10.02 -31.11 -36.73
C GLN A 162 -10.22 -31.47 -38.19
N THR A 163 -11.25 -32.26 -38.40
CA THR A 163 -11.96 -32.39 -39.69
C THR A 163 -12.48 -31.00 -40.08
N GLU A 164 -12.18 -30.67 -41.33
CA GLU A 164 -12.59 -29.51 -42.15
C GLU A 164 -13.64 -28.59 -41.49
N GLU A 165 -13.24 -27.36 -41.17
CA GLU A 165 -14.05 -26.16 -40.88
C GLU A 165 -13.93 -25.48 -39.50
N LYS A 166 -12.96 -25.79 -38.63
CA LYS A 166 -12.73 -24.93 -37.46
C LYS A 166 -11.25 -24.77 -37.12
N GLU A 167 -10.86 -23.53 -36.78
CA GLU A 167 -9.50 -23.18 -36.39
C GLU A 167 -8.97 -24.10 -35.30
N ALA A 168 -7.80 -24.69 -35.52
CA ALA A 168 -7.12 -25.50 -34.54
C ALA A 168 -6.51 -24.61 -33.46
N ALA A 169 -6.95 -24.78 -32.22
CA ALA A 169 -6.31 -24.13 -31.06
C ALA A 169 -5.14 -25.01 -30.61
N PHE A 170 -3.93 -24.46 -30.70
CA PHE A 170 -2.73 -25.09 -30.16
C PHE A 170 -2.41 -24.48 -28.81
N PHE A 171 -2.14 -25.34 -27.82
CA PHE A 171 -1.68 -24.92 -26.50
C PHE A 171 -0.23 -25.39 -26.31
N GLU A 172 0.63 -24.47 -25.95
CA GLU A 172 2.01 -24.78 -25.58
C GLU A 172 2.09 -24.88 -24.05
N LEU A 173 2.41 -26.06 -23.54
CA LEU A 173 2.66 -26.29 -22.12
C LEU A 173 4.17 -26.36 -21.88
N SER A 174 4.70 -25.49 -21.06
CA SER A 174 6.10 -25.50 -20.65
C SER A 174 6.21 -25.93 -19.20
N LEU A 175 6.81 -27.09 -18.97
CA LEU A 175 7.21 -27.53 -17.64
C LEU A 175 8.69 -27.21 -17.43
N ILE A 176 8.98 -26.35 -16.46
CA ILE A 176 10.34 -26.11 -16.00
C ILE A 176 10.64 -27.16 -14.94
N HIS A 177 11.49 -28.12 -15.29
CA HIS A 177 11.98 -29.10 -14.30
C HIS A 177 13.30 -28.57 -13.72
N ILE A 178 13.27 -28.33 -12.41
CA ILE A 178 14.48 -28.05 -11.65
C ILE A 178 15.13 -29.40 -11.35
N SER A 179 16.40 -29.50 -11.68
CA SER A 179 17.30 -30.64 -11.49
C SER A 179 16.91 -31.54 -10.32
N GLU A 180 16.88 -32.85 -10.57
CA GLU A 180 16.81 -33.85 -9.51
C GLU A 180 17.98 -33.66 -8.52
N PRO A 181 17.73 -33.71 -7.21
CA PRO A 181 18.79 -33.90 -6.26
C PRO A 181 19.31 -35.35 -6.42
N THR A 182 20.56 -35.49 -6.80
CA THR A 182 21.28 -36.73 -6.70
C THR A 182 21.39 -37.17 -5.26
#